data_c9f854050ec195756683d61adbc33ae7
#
_entry.id   c9f854050ec195756683d61adbc33ae7
#
_cell.length_a   1.000
_cell.length_b   1.000
_cell.length_c   1.000
_cell.angle_alpha   90.00
_cell.angle_beta   90.00
_cell.angle_gamma   90.00
#
_symmetry.space_group_name_H-M   'P 1'
#
loop_
_entity.id
_entity.type
_entity.pdbx_description
1 polymer ?
#
loop_
_entity_poly.entity_id
_entity_poly.type
_entity_poly.pdbx_seq_one_letter_code
_entity_poly.pdbx_strand_id
1 'polypeptide(L)'
;RQDQTCKNACINGPAAIAGCLLYRITKEEDYLEKAKQIYQWQLDTLCQGNGAVSDNIESDGKINTWCSTYNQGTFIGASQFLWELTGEQKYLDEAILAADYTMHEMFHDGVINTEADGNDLPGFKGILARWLGKLVNEGGQEQYREWMELNAENAWKNQNAKGLMWTLWGEKTQDTRPQPWGCSAAIAQLFAVIRK
;
A
#
# COMPACT_ATOMS: atom_id res chain seq x y z
N ARG A 1 -8.06 6.62 -17.34
CA ARG A 1 -8.72 6.11 -18.55
C ARG A 1 -8.62 7.16 -19.67
N GLN A 2 -8.60 6.74 -20.91
CA GLN A 2 -8.58 7.66 -22.06
C GLN A 2 -9.85 8.52 -22.14
N ASP A 3 -10.97 8.01 -21.64
CA ASP A 3 -12.27 8.68 -21.58
C ASP A 3 -12.37 9.74 -20.45
N GLN A 4 -11.34 9.86 -19.61
CA GLN A 4 -11.27 10.81 -18.49
C GLN A 4 -12.46 10.71 -17.51
N THR A 5 -13.05 9.52 -17.37
CA THR A 5 -14.26 9.30 -16.57
C THR A 5 -13.98 9.17 -15.07
N CYS A 6 -12.74 8.92 -14.66
CA CYS A 6 -12.39 8.84 -13.24
C CYS A 6 -10.93 9.20 -12.96
N LYS A 7 -10.64 9.59 -11.71
CA LYS A 7 -9.29 9.75 -11.14
C LYS A 7 -9.14 8.78 -9.97
N ASN A 8 -8.07 7.97 -9.99
CA ASN A 8 -7.89 6.85 -9.08
C ASN A 8 -6.74 7.10 -8.10
N ALA A 9 -6.86 6.58 -6.88
CA ALA A 9 -5.78 6.55 -5.89
C ALA A 9 -4.55 5.78 -6.41
N CYS A 10 -4.78 4.64 -7.08
CA CYS A 10 -3.72 3.78 -7.63
C CYS A 10 -2.80 4.46 -8.67
N ILE A 11 -3.19 5.61 -9.22
CA ILE A 11 -2.35 6.43 -10.12
C ILE A 11 -1.67 7.55 -9.34
N ASN A 12 -2.41 8.23 -8.45
CA ASN A 12 -1.93 9.43 -7.78
C ASN A 12 -0.88 9.12 -6.70
N GLY A 13 -1.07 8.09 -5.87
CA GLY A 13 -0.07 7.68 -4.89
C GLY A 13 1.31 7.38 -5.55
N PRO A 14 1.39 6.47 -6.53
CA PRO A 14 2.64 6.21 -7.24
C PRO A 14 3.22 7.43 -7.97
N ALA A 15 2.38 8.34 -8.50
CA ALA A 15 2.85 9.56 -9.15
C ALA A 15 3.51 10.51 -8.16
N ALA A 16 2.96 10.67 -6.95
CA ALA A 16 3.58 11.43 -5.88
C ALA A 16 4.92 10.82 -5.46
N ILE A 17 4.97 9.49 -5.29
CA ILE A 17 6.23 8.77 -5.00
C ILE A 17 7.27 9.01 -6.10
N ALA A 18 6.87 8.91 -7.38
CA ALA A 18 7.77 9.15 -8.50
C ALA A 18 8.33 10.58 -8.50
N GLY A 19 7.50 11.59 -8.21
CA GLY A 19 7.95 12.98 -8.05
C GLY A 19 8.98 13.13 -6.94
N CYS A 20 8.75 12.52 -5.77
CA CYS A 20 9.70 12.49 -4.66
C CYS A 20 11.04 11.85 -5.05
N LEU A 21 11.00 10.72 -5.75
CA LEU A 21 12.21 10.02 -6.21
C LEU A 21 12.98 10.83 -7.26
N LEU A 22 12.29 11.47 -8.20
CA LEU A 22 12.91 12.36 -9.17
C LEU A 22 13.59 13.54 -8.48
N TYR A 23 12.93 14.19 -7.54
CA TYR A 23 13.52 15.25 -6.73
C TYR A 23 14.79 14.79 -5.98
N ARG A 24 14.76 13.59 -5.39
CA ARG A 24 15.95 13.04 -4.69
C ARG A 24 17.17 12.92 -5.61
N ILE A 25 16.95 12.62 -6.89
CA ILE A 25 18.01 12.41 -7.88
C ILE A 25 18.43 13.73 -8.52
N THR A 26 17.46 14.51 -9.02
CA THR A 26 17.75 15.70 -9.85
C THR A 26 17.95 16.97 -9.04
N LYS A 27 17.37 17.05 -7.83
CA LYS A 27 17.25 18.25 -7.00
C LYS A 27 16.45 19.40 -7.62
N GLU A 28 15.65 19.08 -8.64
CA GLU A 28 14.75 20.05 -9.27
C GLU A 28 13.47 20.19 -8.44
N GLU A 29 13.24 21.37 -7.85
CA GLU A 29 12.12 21.65 -6.95
C GLU A 29 10.75 21.39 -7.58
N ASP A 30 10.61 21.55 -8.88
CA ASP A 30 9.37 21.29 -9.61
C ASP A 30 8.82 19.87 -9.38
N TYR A 31 9.68 18.87 -9.22
CA TYR A 31 9.23 17.50 -8.94
C TYR A 31 8.65 17.34 -7.54
N LEU A 32 9.27 17.99 -6.54
CA LEU A 32 8.76 17.97 -5.18
C LEU A 32 7.43 18.71 -5.06
N GLU A 33 7.31 19.87 -5.69
CA GLU A 33 6.07 20.65 -5.69
C GLU A 33 4.93 19.90 -6.40
N LYS A 34 5.19 19.22 -7.52
CA LYS A 34 4.20 18.36 -8.18
C LYS A 34 3.81 17.17 -7.31
N ALA A 35 4.77 16.54 -6.62
CA ALA A 35 4.48 15.45 -5.69
C ALA A 35 3.55 15.92 -4.56
N LYS A 36 3.82 17.09 -3.95
CA LYS A 36 2.96 17.71 -2.92
C LYS A 36 1.56 18.01 -3.43
N GLN A 37 1.44 18.56 -4.65
CA GLN A 37 0.14 18.89 -5.25
C GLN A 37 -0.69 17.61 -5.51
N ILE A 38 -0.09 16.57 -6.07
CA ILE A 38 -0.76 15.29 -6.33
C ILE A 38 -1.20 14.64 -5.01
N TYR A 39 -0.30 14.62 -4.03
CA TYR A 39 -0.58 14.08 -2.70
C TYR A 39 -1.71 14.84 -2.01
N GLN A 40 -1.66 16.18 -2.00
CA GLN A 40 -2.69 17.01 -1.37
C GLN A 40 -4.06 16.78 -2.02
N TRP A 41 -4.10 16.71 -3.35
CA TRP A 41 -5.33 16.38 -4.06
C TRP A 41 -5.90 15.02 -3.63
N GLN A 42 -5.06 13.99 -3.49
CA GLN A 42 -5.49 12.67 -3.05
C GLN A 42 -6.00 12.70 -1.61
N LEU A 43 -5.29 13.40 -0.72
CA LEU A 43 -5.69 13.58 0.68
C LEU A 43 -7.06 14.25 0.78
N ASP A 44 -7.27 15.37 0.07
CA ASP A 44 -8.49 16.16 0.14
C ASP A 44 -9.70 15.49 -0.52
N THR A 45 -9.46 14.61 -1.52
CA THR A 45 -10.51 14.05 -2.36
C THR A 45 -10.83 12.60 -2.03
N LEU A 46 -9.83 11.77 -1.77
CA LEU A 46 -9.98 10.32 -1.65
C LEU A 46 -9.76 9.79 -0.23
N CYS A 47 -9.11 10.54 0.66
CA CYS A 47 -8.95 10.11 2.05
C CYS A 47 -10.18 10.47 2.88
N GLN A 48 -10.63 9.51 3.72
CA GLN A 48 -11.89 9.62 4.46
C GLN A 48 -11.70 10.24 5.87
N GLY A 49 -10.50 10.74 6.20
CA GLY A 49 -10.18 11.35 7.49
C GLY A 49 -9.96 10.37 8.65
N ASN A 50 -10.18 9.09 8.43
CA ASN A 50 -9.93 8.00 9.38
C ASN A 50 -8.77 7.07 8.95
N GLY A 51 -7.99 7.47 7.96
CA GLY A 51 -6.91 6.66 7.36
C GLY A 51 -7.32 5.81 6.16
N ALA A 52 -8.62 5.69 5.87
CA ALA A 52 -9.10 4.98 4.69
C ALA A 52 -8.81 5.78 3.40
N VAL A 53 -8.28 5.12 2.38
CA VAL A 53 -8.03 5.69 1.05
C VAL A 53 -9.01 5.07 0.06
N SER A 54 -9.96 5.87 -0.39
CA SER A 54 -10.98 5.52 -1.40
C SER A 54 -10.32 5.23 -2.74
N ASP A 55 -10.97 4.37 -3.56
CA ASP A 55 -10.41 3.92 -4.83
C ASP A 55 -10.34 5.03 -5.88
N ASN A 56 -11.46 5.70 -6.12
CA ASN A 56 -11.53 6.71 -7.17
C ASN A 56 -12.67 7.71 -6.96
N ILE A 57 -12.60 8.82 -7.68
CA ILE A 57 -13.70 9.75 -7.92
C ILE A 57 -14.10 9.70 -9.40
N GLU A 58 -15.39 9.55 -9.68
CA GLU A 58 -15.95 9.57 -11.01
C GLU A 58 -16.16 11.01 -11.52
N SER A 59 -16.40 11.18 -12.82
CA SER A 59 -16.59 12.50 -13.45
C SER A 59 -17.82 13.25 -12.95
N ASP A 60 -18.81 12.55 -12.39
CA ASP A 60 -19.99 13.13 -11.75
C ASP A 60 -19.78 13.52 -10.28
N GLY A 61 -18.55 13.34 -9.76
CA GLY A 61 -18.18 13.63 -8.38
C GLY A 61 -18.44 12.51 -7.39
N LYS A 62 -18.98 11.36 -7.82
CA LYS A 62 -19.22 10.21 -6.94
C LYS A 62 -17.91 9.53 -6.57
N ILE A 63 -17.69 9.34 -5.27
CA ILE A 63 -16.53 8.64 -4.73
C ILE A 63 -16.84 7.16 -4.55
N ASN A 64 -15.99 6.30 -5.09
CA ASN A 64 -15.96 4.88 -4.78
C ASN A 64 -15.12 4.68 -3.52
N THR A 65 -15.76 4.41 -2.41
CA THR A 65 -15.13 4.30 -1.07
C THR A 65 -14.48 2.94 -0.79
N TRP A 66 -14.41 2.05 -1.78
CA TRP A 66 -13.68 0.80 -1.62
C TRP A 66 -12.20 1.09 -1.33
N CYS A 67 -11.67 0.42 -0.30
CA CYS A 67 -10.27 0.52 0.09
C CYS A 67 -9.52 -0.74 -0.34
N SER A 68 -8.39 -0.57 -1.01
CA SER A 68 -7.50 -1.66 -1.36
C SER A 68 -6.16 -1.55 -0.64
N THR A 69 -5.50 -2.69 -0.43
CA THR A 69 -4.14 -2.69 0.14
C THR A 69 -3.14 -1.97 -0.76
N TYR A 70 -3.38 -1.95 -2.07
CA TYR A 70 -2.61 -1.16 -3.03
C TYR A 70 -2.70 0.35 -2.72
N ASN A 71 -3.92 0.88 -2.60
CA ASN A 71 -4.14 2.31 -2.37
C ASN A 71 -3.57 2.75 -1.02
N GLN A 72 -3.84 1.97 0.04
CA GLN A 72 -3.25 2.22 1.37
C GLN A 72 -1.72 2.23 1.30
N GLY A 73 -1.11 1.22 0.72
CA GLY A 73 0.34 1.11 0.61
C GLY A 73 0.97 2.28 -0.13
N THR A 74 0.45 2.65 -1.29
CA THR A 74 1.01 3.77 -2.07
C THR A 74 0.81 5.13 -1.41
N PHE A 75 -0.28 5.31 -0.67
CA PHE A 75 -0.49 6.53 0.12
C PHE A 75 0.50 6.61 1.28
N ILE A 76 0.68 5.51 2.05
CA ILE A 76 1.71 5.41 3.11
C ILE A 76 3.09 5.73 2.55
N GLY A 77 3.45 5.15 1.40
CA GLY A 77 4.74 5.41 0.75
C GLY A 77 4.92 6.87 0.32
N ALA A 78 3.90 7.49 -0.27
CA ALA A 78 3.94 8.90 -0.66
C ALA A 78 4.09 9.82 0.56
N SER A 79 3.32 9.57 1.61
CA SER A 79 3.37 10.29 2.88
C SER A 79 4.76 10.22 3.49
N GLN A 80 5.34 9.02 3.58
CA GLN A 80 6.69 8.83 4.14
C GLN A 80 7.76 9.55 3.33
N PHE A 81 7.73 9.49 1.99
CA PHE A 81 8.70 10.19 1.16
C PHE A 81 8.61 11.71 1.32
N LEU A 82 7.39 12.27 1.41
CA LEU A 82 7.20 13.69 1.66
C LEU A 82 7.73 14.09 3.04
N TRP A 83 7.47 13.28 4.07
CA TRP A 83 8.06 13.51 5.39
C TRP A 83 9.59 13.48 5.35
N GLU A 84 10.22 12.48 4.74
CA GLU A 84 11.67 12.36 4.61
C GLU A 84 12.32 13.56 3.90
N LEU A 85 11.62 14.13 2.92
CA LEU A 85 12.14 15.23 2.10
C LEU A 85 11.89 16.62 2.69
N THR A 86 10.80 16.78 3.44
CA THR A 86 10.37 18.09 3.95
C THR A 86 10.58 18.28 5.46
N GLY A 87 10.61 17.17 6.22
CA GLY A 87 10.60 17.18 7.68
C GLY A 87 9.24 17.57 8.29
N GLU A 88 8.19 17.76 7.49
CA GLU A 88 6.87 18.15 7.96
C GLU A 88 6.13 16.99 8.59
N GLN A 89 5.89 17.05 9.91
CA GLN A 89 5.30 15.97 10.72
C GLN A 89 3.93 15.50 10.18
N LYS A 90 3.12 16.39 9.64
CA LYS A 90 1.79 16.07 9.09
C LYS A 90 1.80 14.88 8.12
N TYR A 91 2.85 14.75 7.31
CA TYR A 91 2.96 13.63 6.37
C TYR A 91 3.19 12.29 7.09
N LEU A 92 4.00 12.28 8.15
CA LEU A 92 4.18 11.07 8.95
C LEU A 92 2.89 10.70 9.70
N ASP A 93 2.18 11.68 10.23
CA ASP A 93 0.90 11.46 10.92
C ASP A 93 -0.14 10.83 9.99
N GLU A 94 -0.22 11.27 8.74
CA GLU A 94 -1.10 10.66 7.72
C GLU A 94 -0.64 9.24 7.32
N ALA A 95 0.67 8.98 7.25
CA ALA A 95 1.17 7.63 7.01
C ALA A 95 0.79 6.66 8.14
N ILE A 96 0.91 7.12 9.39
CA ILE A 96 0.52 6.36 10.59
C ILE A 96 -0.99 6.11 10.58
N LEU A 97 -1.80 7.14 10.33
CA LEU A 97 -3.26 7.01 10.29
C LEU A 97 -3.71 5.99 9.24
N ALA A 98 -3.10 6.01 8.05
CA ALA A 98 -3.41 5.03 7.00
C ALA A 98 -2.92 3.61 7.35
N ALA A 99 -1.78 3.48 8.03
CA ALA A 99 -1.27 2.19 8.50
C ALA A 99 -2.15 1.62 9.62
N ASP A 100 -2.61 2.45 10.56
CA ASP A 100 -3.54 2.07 11.62
C ASP A 100 -4.87 1.56 11.03
N TYR A 101 -5.45 2.31 10.08
CA TYR A 101 -6.65 1.86 9.37
C TYR A 101 -6.42 0.50 8.70
N THR A 102 -5.30 0.33 8.02
CA THR A 102 -4.97 -0.94 7.35
C THR A 102 -4.88 -2.08 8.35
N MET A 103 -4.22 -1.86 9.49
CA MET A 103 -4.02 -2.89 10.51
C MET A 103 -5.31 -3.25 11.25
N HIS A 104 -6.23 -2.30 11.45
CA HIS A 104 -7.41 -2.52 12.28
C HIS A 104 -8.69 -2.83 11.49
N GLU A 105 -8.81 -2.34 10.26
CA GLU A 105 -10.06 -2.40 9.49
C GLU A 105 -9.99 -3.32 8.26
N MET A 106 -8.77 -3.65 7.78
CA MET A 106 -8.60 -4.39 6.52
C MET A 106 -8.11 -5.83 6.71
N PHE A 107 -8.52 -6.50 7.78
CA PHE A 107 -8.12 -7.88 8.03
C PHE A 107 -9.23 -8.71 8.68
N HIS A 108 -9.03 -10.04 8.67
CA HIS A 108 -9.81 -11.01 9.44
C HIS A 108 -8.85 -11.89 10.23
N ASP A 109 -9.10 -12.06 11.52
CA ASP A 109 -8.28 -12.88 12.42
C ASP A 109 -6.78 -12.53 12.41
N GLY A 110 -6.45 -11.23 12.27
CA GLY A 110 -5.07 -10.73 12.24
C GLY A 110 -4.37 -10.86 10.89
N VAL A 111 -4.99 -11.50 9.89
CA VAL A 111 -4.39 -11.72 8.56
C VAL A 111 -5.08 -10.88 7.50
N ILE A 112 -4.29 -10.21 6.64
CA ILE A 112 -4.84 -9.40 5.54
C ILE A 112 -5.47 -10.30 4.48
N ASN A 113 -6.79 -10.26 4.37
CA ASN A 113 -7.60 -11.06 3.45
C ASN A 113 -8.64 -10.26 2.68
N THR A 114 -8.32 -9.02 2.32
CA THR A 114 -9.31 -8.10 1.75
C THR A 114 -9.54 -8.28 0.25
N GLU A 115 -8.50 -8.67 -0.50
CA GLU A 115 -8.62 -8.86 -1.95
C GLU A 115 -8.77 -10.33 -2.31
N ALA A 116 -9.70 -10.58 -3.26
CA ALA A 116 -9.95 -11.90 -3.81
C ALA A 116 -8.84 -12.33 -4.79
N ASP A 117 -8.87 -13.63 -5.16
CA ASP A 117 -7.96 -14.22 -6.13
C ASP A 117 -8.48 -14.01 -7.57
N GLY A 118 -8.49 -12.77 -8.05
CA GLY A 118 -8.99 -12.43 -9.39
C GLY A 118 -8.31 -11.22 -10.00
N ASN A 119 -8.18 -11.18 -11.31
CA ASN A 119 -7.53 -10.10 -12.08
C ASN A 119 -6.13 -9.78 -11.55
N ASP A 120 -5.85 -8.51 -11.21
CA ASP A 120 -4.60 -8.01 -10.64
C ASP A 120 -4.62 -7.91 -9.11
N LEU A 121 -5.76 -8.16 -8.48
CA LEU A 121 -5.96 -8.09 -7.02
C LEU A 121 -4.93 -8.91 -6.22
N PRO A 122 -4.51 -10.12 -6.65
CA PRO A 122 -3.52 -10.90 -5.92
C PRO A 122 -2.18 -10.20 -5.67
N GLY A 123 -1.83 -9.18 -6.47
CA GLY A 123 -0.59 -8.41 -6.33
C GLY A 123 -0.65 -7.28 -5.31
N PHE A 124 -1.83 -6.85 -4.91
CA PHE A 124 -2.04 -5.61 -4.15
C PHE A 124 -1.35 -5.60 -2.79
N LYS A 125 -1.43 -6.70 -2.05
CA LYS A 125 -0.74 -6.84 -0.75
C LYS A 125 0.76 -6.68 -0.82
N GLY A 126 1.38 -7.06 -1.95
CA GLY A 126 2.81 -6.85 -2.15
C GLY A 126 3.19 -5.37 -2.24
N ILE A 127 2.28 -4.53 -2.75
CA ILE A 127 2.46 -3.08 -2.76
C ILE A 127 2.36 -2.51 -1.34
N LEU A 128 1.36 -2.94 -0.56
CA LEU A 128 1.27 -2.58 0.86
C LEU A 128 2.53 -3.00 1.61
N ALA A 129 2.94 -4.26 1.48
CA ALA A 129 4.11 -4.82 2.16
C ALA A 129 5.37 -3.99 1.92
N ARG A 130 5.59 -3.54 0.68
CA ARG A 130 6.72 -2.70 0.30
C ARG A 130 6.73 -1.38 1.08
N TRP A 131 5.60 -0.67 1.09
CA TRP A 131 5.55 0.69 1.64
C TRP A 131 5.38 0.71 3.14
N LEU A 132 4.59 -0.20 3.70
CA LEU A 132 4.51 -0.38 5.14
C LEU A 132 5.84 -0.88 5.70
N GLY A 133 6.52 -1.81 5.01
CA GLY A 133 7.87 -2.24 5.37
C GLY A 133 8.88 -1.10 5.37
N LYS A 134 8.76 -0.15 4.42
CA LYS A 134 9.58 1.07 4.44
C LYS A 134 9.25 1.94 5.65
N LEU A 135 7.97 2.14 5.97
CA LEU A 135 7.53 2.91 7.12
C LEU A 135 8.08 2.33 8.45
N VAL A 136 8.09 1.00 8.58
CA VAL A 136 8.64 0.32 9.74
C VAL A 136 10.17 0.42 9.76
N ASN A 137 10.85 0.01 8.68
CA ASN A 137 12.30 -0.16 8.68
C ASN A 137 13.08 1.16 8.56
N GLU A 138 12.52 2.18 7.92
CA GLU A 138 13.17 3.47 7.65
C GLU A 138 12.45 4.63 8.33
N GLY A 139 11.12 4.53 8.53
CA GLY A 139 10.30 5.53 9.23
C GLY A 139 10.23 5.34 10.74
N GLY A 140 10.82 4.27 11.28
CA GLY A 140 10.90 4.00 12.71
C GLY A 140 9.58 3.60 13.38
N GLN A 141 8.56 3.21 12.60
CA GLN A 141 7.24 2.88 13.12
C GLN A 141 7.14 1.39 13.49
N GLU A 142 7.87 0.99 14.52
CA GLU A 142 8.04 -0.40 14.96
C GLU A 142 6.73 -1.06 15.46
N GLN A 143 5.69 -0.28 15.80
CA GLN A 143 4.41 -0.81 16.27
C GLN A 143 3.68 -1.72 15.26
N TYR A 144 4.02 -1.63 13.97
CA TYR A 144 3.43 -2.48 12.93
C TYR A 144 4.21 -3.77 12.68
N ARG A 145 5.39 -3.92 13.25
CA ARG A 145 6.31 -5.03 12.95
C ARG A 145 5.72 -6.40 13.27
N GLU A 146 5.22 -6.59 14.49
CA GLU A 146 4.66 -7.88 14.92
C GLU A 146 3.48 -8.31 14.01
N TRP A 147 2.64 -7.36 13.61
CA TRP A 147 1.55 -7.63 12.70
C TRP A 147 2.05 -8.00 11.28
N MET A 148 3.10 -7.35 10.79
CA MET A 148 3.71 -7.70 9.51
C MET A 148 4.38 -9.08 9.57
N GLU A 149 5.06 -9.42 10.65
CA GLU A 149 5.67 -10.73 10.89
C GLU A 149 4.60 -11.82 10.94
N LEU A 150 3.49 -11.59 11.65
CA LEU A 150 2.34 -12.51 11.66
C LEU A 150 1.80 -12.81 10.25
N ASN A 151 1.68 -11.78 9.42
CA ASN A 151 1.23 -11.93 8.03
C ASN A 151 2.24 -12.71 7.17
N ALA A 152 3.53 -12.47 7.35
CA ALA A 152 4.60 -13.22 6.69
C ALA A 152 4.60 -14.70 7.10
N GLU A 153 4.46 -14.98 8.39
CA GLU A 153 4.37 -16.35 8.92
C GLU A 153 3.16 -17.11 8.39
N ASN A 154 2.00 -16.44 8.32
CA ASN A 154 0.79 -17.06 7.76
C ASN A 154 0.96 -17.37 6.26
N ALA A 155 1.50 -16.44 5.48
CA ALA A 155 1.79 -16.68 4.07
C ALA A 155 2.75 -17.88 3.91
N TRP A 156 3.81 -17.94 4.72
CA TRP A 156 4.78 -19.03 4.69
C TRP A 156 4.18 -20.37 5.11
N LYS A 157 3.45 -20.42 6.22
CA LYS A 157 2.79 -21.62 6.75
C LYS A 157 1.78 -22.21 5.78
N ASN A 158 1.13 -21.37 4.99
CA ASN A 158 0.06 -21.74 4.07
C ASN A 158 0.56 -22.05 2.65
N GLN A 159 1.85 -22.27 2.44
CA GLN A 159 2.39 -22.78 1.17
C GLN A 159 1.73 -24.08 0.77
N ASN A 160 1.57 -24.31 -0.54
CA ASN A 160 1.18 -25.61 -1.07
C ASN A 160 2.36 -26.62 -1.09
N ALA A 161 2.11 -27.82 -1.59
CA ALA A 161 3.13 -28.88 -1.66
C ALA A 161 4.33 -28.51 -2.56
N LYS A 162 4.20 -27.51 -3.44
CA LYS A 162 5.26 -27.01 -4.32
C LYS A 162 6.01 -25.80 -3.76
N GLY A 163 5.72 -25.40 -2.51
CA GLY A 163 6.32 -24.22 -1.89
C GLY A 163 5.78 -22.88 -2.42
N LEU A 164 4.60 -22.87 -3.05
CA LEU A 164 3.98 -21.66 -3.57
C LEU A 164 3.02 -21.07 -2.55
N MET A 165 2.99 -19.75 -2.49
CA MET A 165 2.10 -18.95 -1.67
C MET A 165 1.18 -18.14 -2.58
N TRP A 166 -0.09 -17.97 -2.20
CA TRP A 166 -1.05 -17.19 -2.98
C TRP A 166 -1.50 -15.93 -2.24
N THR A 167 -2.57 -15.28 -2.70
CA THR A 167 -3.04 -14.02 -2.12
C THR A 167 -3.78 -14.19 -0.79
N LEU A 168 -4.44 -15.31 -0.54
CA LEU A 168 -5.21 -15.54 0.69
C LEU A 168 -4.29 -16.17 1.76
N TRP A 169 -3.60 -15.34 2.50
CA TRP A 169 -2.56 -15.80 3.44
C TRP A 169 -3.11 -16.53 4.67
N GLY A 170 -4.40 -16.36 5.00
CA GLY A 170 -5.08 -17.08 6.06
C GLY A 170 -5.47 -18.53 5.70
N GLU A 171 -5.32 -18.93 4.44
CA GLU A 171 -5.78 -20.19 3.92
C GLU A 171 -4.67 -20.97 3.19
N LYS A 172 -4.78 -22.30 3.18
CA LYS A 172 -3.83 -23.15 2.45
C LYS A 172 -3.86 -22.85 0.95
N THR A 173 -2.72 -22.55 0.38
CA THR A 173 -2.56 -22.31 -1.06
C THR A 173 -2.96 -23.56 -1.86
N GLN A 174 -3.83 -23.38 -2.85
CA GLN A 174 -4.32 -24.45 -3.71
C GLN A 174 -3.27 -24.86 -4.74
N ASP A 175 -3.18 -26.16 -5.04
CA ASP A 175 -2.23 -26.68 -6.03
C ASP A 175 -2.66 -26.42 -7.48
N THR A 176 -3.94 -26.10 -7.70
CA THR A 176 -4.58 -26.01 -9.03
C THR A 176 -4.54 -24.62 -9.65
N ARG A 177 -4.23 -23.56 -8.87
CA ARG A 177 -4.24 -22.16 -9.34
C ARG A 177 -3.01 -21.38 -8.83
N PRO A 178 -1.80 -21.67 -9.32
CA PRO A 178 -0.66 -20.83 -8.99
C PRO A 178 -0.85 -19.45 -9.61
N GLN A 179 -0.91 -18.43 -8.77
CA GLN A 179 -1.03 -17.02 -9.17
C GLN A 179 0.33 -16.31 -9.00
N PRO A 180 1.03 -15.97 -10.08
CA PRO A 180 2.34 -15.30 -9.98
C PRO A 180 2.30 -14.01 -9.17
N TRP A 181 1.23 -13.22 -9.30
CA TRP A 181 1.03 -11.99 -8.54
C TRP A 181 0.88 -12.24 -7.04
N GLY A 182 0.10 -13.27 -6.64
CA GLY A 182 -0.05 -13.65 -5.23
C GLY A 182 1.26 -14.18 -4.66
N CYS A 183 2.01 -14.99 -5.42
CA CYS A 183 3.34 -15.46 -5.01
C CYS A 183 4.31 -14.28 -4.80
N SER A 184 4.32 -13.31 -5.72
CA SER A 184 5.18 -12.12 -5.60
C SER A 184 4.78 -11.23 -4.41
N ALA A 185 3.49 -11.12 -4.11
CA ALA A 185 3.00 -10.37 -2.95
C ALA A 185 3.46 -11.01 -1.63
N ALA A 186 3.37 -12.34 -1.52
CA ALA A 186 3.85 -13.07 -0.35
C ALA A 186 5.37 -12.95 -0.17
N ILE A 187 6.14 -13.02 -1.27
CA ILE A 187 7.59 -12.79 -1.23
C ILE A 187 7.90 -11.35 -0.76
N ALA A 188 7.17 -10.34 -1.27
CA ALA A 188 7.35 -8.96 -0.84
C ALA A 188 7.10 -8.79 0.66
N GLN A 189 6.09 -9.47 1.22
CA GLN A 189 5.81 -9.47 2.65
C GLN A 189 6.95 -10.11 3.46
N LEU A 190 7.48 -11.25 3.02
CA LEU A 190 8.63 -11.89 3.65
C LEU A 190 9.86 -10.98 3.66
N PHE A 191 10.15 -10.30 2.54
CA PHE A 191 11.25 -9.34 2.47
C PHE A 191 11.06 -8.13 3.37
N ALA A 192 9.82 -7.65 3.51
CA ALA A 192 9.52 -6.46 4.30
C ALA A 192 9.80 -6.63 5.80
N VAL A 193 9.76 -7.87 6.31
CA VAL A 193 10.02 -8.17 7.73
C VAL A 193 11.47 -8.55 8.04
N ILE A 194 12.32 -8.71 7.02
CA ILE A 194 13.75 -8.99 7.23
C ILE A 194 14.41 -7.76 7.86
N ARG A 195 14.98 -7.96 9.05
CA ARG A 195 15.79 -6.92 9.70
C ARG A 195 17.11 -6.76 8.95
N LYS A 196 17.42 -5.53 8.62
CA LYS A 196 18.72 -5.18 8.02
C LYS A 196 19.78 -4.95 9.09
#